data_f93a6892b9f5d6f2720dc1ba685e6e70
#
_entry.id   f93a6892b9f5d6f2720dc1ba685e6e70
#
_cell.length_a   1.000
_cell.length_b   1.000
_cell.length_c   1.000
_cell.angle_alpha   90.00
_cell.angle_beta   90.00
_cell.angle_gamma   90.00
#
_symmetry.space_group_name_H-M   'P 1'
#
loop_
_entity.id
_entity.type
_entity.pdbx_description
1 polymer ?
#
loop_
_entity_poly.entity_id
_entity_poly.type
_entity_poly.pdbx_seq_one_letter_code
_entity_poly.pdbx_strand_id
1 'polypeptide(L)'
;VDNEVLRKVDVGEHGSRFEYRLTEKGRDLFPVVIALRQWGDKWNPAPDEAPLDLRDRATGRPIHTVEVQDADGKALSIRDVFVPEESLPVRKKNSA
;
A
#
# COMPACT_ATOMS: atom_id res chain seq x y z
N VAL A 1 17.64 10.60 2.98
CA VAL A 1 17.01 10.92 1.75
C VAL A 1 15.53 11.03 1.89
N ASP A 2 14.96 11.96 1.19
CA ASP A 2 13.58 12.28 1.38
C ASP A 2 12.64 11.19 0.96
N ASN A 3 13.08 10.32 0.09
CA ASN A 3 12.21 9.26 -0.41
C ASN A 3 12.49 7.90 0.20
N GLU A 4 13.19 7.91 1.30
CA GLU A 4 13.54 6.65 1.90
C GLU A 4 12.32 5.96 2.50
N VAL A 5 12.08 4.72 2.13
CA VAL A 5 10.99 3.93 2.62
C VAL A 5 11.45 2.93 3.67
N LEU A 6 12.64 2.38 3.50
CA LEU A 6 13.20 1.41 4.43
C LEU A 6 14.47 1.96 5.05
N ARG A 7 14.70 1.57 6.28
CA ARG A 7 15.92 1.94 6.97
C ARG A 7 16.61 0.69 7.46
N LYS A 8 17.90 0.61 7.23
CA LYS A 8 18.68 -0.52 7.67
C LYS A 8 19.09 -0.31 9.13
N VAL A 9 18.82 -1.29 9.94
CA VAL A 9 19.10 -1.20 11.37
C VAL A 9 19.94 -2.39 11.78
N ASP A 10 21.00 -2.11 12.52
CA ASP A 10 21.85 -3.18 13.04
C ASP A 10 21.25 -3.67 14.33
N VAL A 11 20.75 -4.90 14.31
CA VAL A 11 20.13 -5.49 15.49
C VAL A 11 20.93 -6.64 16.05
N GLY A 12 22.12 -6.91 15.49
CA GLY A 12 22.93 -8.02 15.94
C GLY A 12 23.89 -7.61 17.01
N GLU A 13 23.95 -8.38 18.07
CA GLU A 13 24.95 -8.12 19.10
C GLU A 13 26.28 -8.62 18.70
N HIS A 14 26.29 -9.66 17.92
CA HIS A 14 27.54 -10.26 17.54
C HIS A 14 27.77 -10.05 16.08
N GLY A 15 27.65 -8.85 15.64
CA GLY A 15 28.13 -8.64 14.38
C GLY A 15 27.13 -8.36 13.36
N SER A 16 27.03 -8.83 12.35
CA SER A 16 26.58 -8.35 11.14
C SER A 16 25.13 -8.67 10.81
N ARG A 17 24.30 -8.65 11.76
CA ARG A 17 22.91 -8.91 11.50
C ARG A 17 22.17 -7.62 11.38
N PHE A 18 21.46 -7.43 10.28
CA PHE A 18 20.74 -6.21 10.02
C PHE A 18 19.29 -6.50 9.73
N GLU A 19 18.44 -5.57 10.04
CA GLU A 19 17.04 -5.60 9.68
C GLU A 19 16.68 -4.33 8.96
N TYR A 20 15.68 -4.41 8.09
CA TYR A 20 15.13 -3.22 7.48
C TYR A 20 13.82 -2.92 8.16
N ARG A 21 13.66 -1.68 8.58
CA ARG A 21 12.44 -1.24 9.21
C ARG A 21 11.83 -0.16 8.37
N LEU A 22 10.50 -0.14 8.36
CA LEU A 22 9.79 0.85 7.59
C LEU A 22 9.93 2.20 8.23
N THR A 23 10.22 3.21 7.46
CA THR A 23 10.15 4.57 7.91
C THR A 23 8.69 4.97 7.99
N GLU A 24 8.44 6.18 8.50
CA GLU A 24 7.08 6.67 8.56
C GLU A 24 6.47 6.73 7.16
N LYS A 25 7.26 7.20 6.20
CA LYS A 25 6.79 7.23 4.82
C LYS A 25 6.48 5.82 4.31
N GLY A 26 7.29 4.85 4.69
CA GLY A 26 7.05 3.47 4.30
C GLY A 26 5.77 2.90 4.90
N ARG A 27 5.47 3.28 6.13
CA ARG A 27 4.24 2.82 6.75
C ARG A 27 3.02 3.40 6.07
N ASP A 28 3.13 4.61 5.56
CA ASP A 28 2.03 5.22 4.84
C ASP A 28 1.78 4.51 3.51
N LEU A 29 2.76 3.78 3.00
CA LEU A 29 2.57 3.01 1.79
C LEU A 29 1.93 1.65 2.04
N PHE A 30 1.75 1.27 3.29
CA PHE A 30 1.23 -0.05 3.60
C PHE A 30 -0.08 -0.35 2.84
N PRO A 31 -1.08 0.53 2.84
CA PRO A 31 -2.30 0.21 2.09
C PRO A 31 -2.05 0.05 0.60
N VAL A 32 -1.11 0.81 0.05
CA VAL A 32 -0.81 0.73 -1.38
C VAL A 32 -0.22 -0.63 -1.71
N VAL A 33 0.74 -1.06 -0.91
CA VAL A 33 1.42 -2.34 -1.13
C VAL A 33 0.43 -3.49 -1.01
N ILE A 34 -0.44 -3.44 0.00
CA ILE A 34 -1.41 -4.52 0.20
C ILE A 34 -2.43 -4.53 -0.93
N ALA A 35 -2.84 -3.36 -1.39
CA ALA A 35 -3.78 -3.29 -2.50
C ALA A 35 -3.18 -3.91 -3.76
N LEU A 36 -1.91 -3.62 -4.02
CA LEU A 36 -1.23 -4.19 -5.18
C LEU A 36 -1.11 -5.70 -5.05
N ARG A 37 -0.82 -6.19 -3.85
CA ARG A 37 -0.70 -7.63 -3.65
C ARG A 37 -2.04 -8.32 -3.82
N GLN A 38 -3.10 -7.74 -3.29
CA GLN A 38 -4.43 -8.32 -3.45
C GLN A 38 -4.86 -8.32 -4.91
N TRP A 39 -4.54 -7.24 -5.62
CA TRP A 39 -4.84 -7.17 -7.04
C TRP A 39 -4.06 -8.25 -7.80
N GLY A 40 -2.77 -8.40 -7.49
CA GLY A 40 -1.96 -9.40 -8.15
C GLY A 40 -2.42 -10.82 -7.88
N ASP A 41 -2.82 -11.10 -6.63
CA ASP A 41 -3.31 -12.43 -6.29
C ASP A 41 -4.60 -12.77 -7.03
N LYS A 42 -5.40 -11.75 -7.31
CA LYS A 42 -6.66 -11.98 -7.98
C LYS A 42 -6.50 -12.13 -9.47
N TRP A 43 -5.68 -11.29 -10.09
CA TRP A 43 -5.64 -11.22 -11.54
C TRP A 43 -4.41 -11.85 -12.17
N ASN A 44 -3.35 -12.00 -11.41
CA ASN A 44 -2.09 -12.48 -11.95
C ASN A 44 -1.35 -13.33 -10.93
N PRO A 45 -1.98 -14.41 -10.46
CA PRO A 45 -1.34 -15.20 -9.40
C PRO A 45 -0.13 -15.94 -9.94
N ALA A 46 0.92 -15.96 -9.16
CA ALA A 46 2.09 -16.73 -9.50
C ALA A 46 1.77 -18.20 -9.22
N PRO A 47 2.08 -19.10 -10.14
CA PRO A 47 1.70 -20.50 -9.97
C PRO A 47 2.31 -21.15 -8.75
N ASP A 48 3.49 -20.70 -8.36
CA ASP A 48 4.20 -21.32 -7.26
C ASP A 48 4.12 -20.61 -5.96
N GLU A 49 3.30 -19.56 -5.87
CA GLU A 49 3.23 -18.78 -4.65
C GLU A 49 1.84 -18.82 -4.08
N ALA A 50 1.77 -18.97 -2.79
CA ALA A 50 0.49 -18.89 -2.11
C ALA A 50 0.04 -17.44 -2.05
N PRO A 51 -1.26 -17.19 -2.05
CA PRO A 51 -1.75 -15.84 -1.84
C PRO A 51 -1.33 -15.33 -0.48
N LEU A 52 -1.22 -14.01 -0.37
CA LEU A 52 -0.87 -13.40 0.89
C LEU A 52 -1.99 -13.60 1.90
N ASP A 53 -1.65 -14.08 3.07
CA ASP A 53 -2.62 -14.31 4.13
C ASP A 53 -2.24 -13.44 5.31
N LEU A 54 -2.71 -12.19 5.28
CA LEU A 54 -2.48 -11.28 6.39
C LEU A 54 -3.66 -11.32 7.32
N ARG A 55 -3.36 -11.31 8.60
CA ARG A 55 -4.41 -11.40 9.61
C ARG A 55 -4.25 -10.34 10.65
N ASP A 56 -5.37 -9.93 11.21
CA ASP A 56 -5.39 -8.98 12.30
C ASP A 56 -4.71 -9.61 13.51
N ARG A 57 -3.72 -8.94 14.06
CA ARG A 57 -2.97 -9.49 15.17
C ARG A 57 -3.85 -9.68 16.41
N ALA A 58 -4.82 -8.82 16.58
CA ALA A 58 -5.67 -8.86 17.77
C ALA A 58 -6.72 -9.96 17.70
N THR A 59 -7.24 -10.28 16.52
CA THR A 59 -8.36 -11.19 16.39
C THR A 59 -8.03 -12.48 15.66
N GLY A 60 -6.95 -12.50 14.90
CA GLY A 60 -6.59 -13.64 14.07
C GLY A 60 -7.42 -13.76 12.82
N ARG A 61 -8.28 -12.79 12.55
CA ARG A 61 -9.14 -12.85 11.38
C ARG A 61 -8.44 -12.27 10.16
N PRO A 62 -8.77 -12.77 8.98
CA PRO A 62 -8.15 -12.23 7.77
C PRO A 62 -8.52 -10.76 7.59
N ILE A 63 -7.63 -9.99 6.99
CA ILE A 63 -7.93 -8.59 6.73
C ILE A 63 -8.92 -8.51 5.57
N HIS A 64 -9.61 -7.38 5.53
CA HIS A 64 -10.54 -7.09 4.47
C HIS A 64 -9.79 -6.70 3.21
N THR A 65 -10.42 -6.83 2.06
CA THR A 65 -9.85 -6.33 0.82
C THR A 65 -9.72 -4.83 0.93
N VAL A 66 -8.59 -4.31 0.47
CA VAL A 66 -8.37 -2.87 0.48
C VAL A 66 -9.36 -2.22 -0.49
N GLU A 67 -9.97 -1.15 -0.04
CA GLU A 67 -10.97 -0.47 -0.86
C GLU A 67 -10.94 1.02 -0.55
N VAL A 68 -11.44 1.81 -1.48
CA VAL A 68 -11.61 3.23 -1.29
C VAL A 68 -12.92 3.44 -0.58
N GLN A 69 -12.93 4.33 0.41
CA GLN A 69 -14.13 4.58 1.20
C GLN A 69 -14.42 6.06 1.26
N ASP A 70 -15.68 6.41 1.43
CA ASP A 70 -16.05 7.80 1.66
C ASP A 70 -15.76 8.16 3.13
N ALA A 71 -16.11 9.37 3.50
CA ALA A 71 -15.82 9.87 4.85
C ALA A 71 -16.53 9.05 5.93
N ASP A 72 -17.60 8.38 5.59
CA ASP A 72 -18.36 7.60 6.54
C ASP A 72 -18.02 6.11 6.50
N GLY A 73 -17.03 5.75 5.72
CA GLY A 73 -16.60 4.36 5.66
C GLY A 73 -17.31 3.50 4.63
N LYS A 74 -18.11 4.12 3.76
CA LYS A 74 -18.80 3.36 2.74
C LYS A 74 -17.88 3.09 1.57
N ALA A 75 -17.85 1.86 1.09
CA ALA A 75 -17.01 1.50 -0.04
C ALA A 75 -17.47 2.22 -1.31
N LEU A 76 -16.51 2.72 -2.05
CA LEU A 76 -16.78 3.44 -3.29
C LEU A 76 -16.10 2.75 -4.45
N SER A 77 -16.76 2.75 -5.60
CA SER A 77 -16.17 2.26 -6.82
C SER A 77 -15.73 3.45 -7.65
N ILE A 78 -15.10 3.16 -8.78
CA ILE A 78 -14.61 4.23 -9.64
C ILE A 78 -15.74 5.13 -10.14
N ARG A 79 -16.95 4.60 -10.21
CA ARG A 79 -18.07 5.41 -10.67
C ARG A 79 -18.62 6.33 -9.61
N ASP A 80 -18.22 6.11 -8.36
CA ASP A 80 -18.76 6.89 -7.26
C ASP A 80 -17.94 8.11 -6.92
N VAL A 81 -16.84 8.33 -7.63
CA VAL A 81 -15.92 9.42 -7.30
C VAL A 81 -15.71 10.31 -8.51
N PHE A 82 -15.34 11.54 -8.26
CA PHE A 82 -14.98 12.44 -9.33
C PHE A 82 -13.93 13.41 -8.82
N VAL A 83 -13.21 14.02 -9.74
CA VAL A 83 -12.21 15.00 -9.38
C VAL A 83 -12.76 16.37 -9.73
N PRO A 84 -12.95 17.25 -8.73
CA PRO A 84 -13.42 18.60 -9.05
C PRO A 84 -12.47 19.29 -9.99
N GLU A 85 -12.99 20.05 -10.90
CA GLU A 85 -12.18 20.68 -11.92
C GLU A 85 -11.12 21.58 -11.31
N GLU A 86 -11.46 22.27 -10.25
CA GLU A 86 -10.53 23.19 -9.63
C GLU A 86 -9.37 22.51 -8.94
N SER A 87 -9.46 21.20 -8.69
CA SER A 87 -8.37 20.51 -8.05
C SER A 87 -7.49 19.76 -9.03
N LEU A 88 -7.80 19.81 -10.31
CA LEU A 88 -6.95 19.17 -11.30
C LEU A 88 -5.70 19.97 -11.51
N PRO A 89 -4.56 19.31 -11.75
CA PRO A 89 -3.35 20.07 -12.02
C PRO A 89 -3.46 20.82 -13.32
N VAL A 90 -2.83 21.97 -13.37
CA VAL A 90 -2.79 22.73 -14.59
C VAL A 90 -1.97 22.00 -15.63
N ARG A 91 -2.57 21.63 -16.82
CA ARG A 91 -1.86 20.92 -17.80
C ARG A 91 -1.22 21.86 -18.66
N LYS A 92 0.00 21.75 -18.80
CA LYS A 92 0.69 22.53 -19.70
C LYS A 92 0.29 22.12 -20.99
N LYS A 93 -0.09 22.81 -21.74
CA LYS A 93 -0.52 22.45 -22.94
C LYS A 93 0.34 21.92 -23.67
N ASN A 94 0.86 21.47 -23.75
CA ASN A 94 1.71 20.92 -24.45
C ASN A 94 1.38 20.35 -25.25
N SER A 95 0.88 20.42 -25.14
CA SER A 95 0.59 19.90 -25.64
C SER A 95 0.47 19.86 -26.54
N ALA A 96 0.68 20.07 -26.83
CA ALA A 96 0.73 20.00 -27.68
C ALA A 96 0.39 19.84 -28.13
#